data_f016b6f417913354205c622d12c7b7c9
#
_entry.id   f016b6f417913354205c622d12c7b7c9
#
_cell.length_a   1.000
_cell.length_b   1.000
_cell.length_c   1.000
_cell.angle_alpha   90.00
_cell.angle_beta   90.00
_cell.angle_gamma   90.00
#
_symmetry.space_group_name_H-M   'P 1'
#
loop_
_entity.id
_entity.type
_entity.pdbx_description
1 polymer ?
#
loop_
_entity_poly.entity_id
_entity_poly.type
_entity_poly.pdbx_seq_one_letter_code
_entity_poly.pdbx_strand_id
1 'polypeptide(L)'
;MKKIIMPLLVAGVFAVPSLGNAATNPYVSASAGFSLLNNSEVDGENDAIEYKTGYLINGAVGLKGDNARVEAEIGYHRNDVDTSVFIGPNGAHIDMWTFMANGYLDYNMNNSSASPYVMAGIGLADASISGGNWGSSSSSTEFAWQVGAGVGIKASDKTTVDIGYRYLSPSDADFDGRSVSLASSNIIAGIRYSF
;
A
#
# COMPACT_ATOMS: atom_id res chain seq x y z
N MET A 1 -19.20 -3.68 -18.25
CA MET A 1 -20.11 -3.52 -17.11
C MET A 1 -19.33 -3.73 -15.81
N LYS A 2 -18.34 -2.84 -15.46
CA LYS A 2 -17.41 -3.01 -14.30
C LYS A 2 -17.21 -1.72 -13.51
N LYS A 3 -18.25 -0.87 -13.31
CA LYS A 3 -18.10 0.46 -12.68
C LYS A 3 -18.76 0.63 -11.31
N ILE A 4 -19.11 -0.42 -10.58
CA ILE A 4 -19.96 -0.29 -9.38
C ILE A 4 -19.28 -0.73 -8.07
N ILE A 5 -18.03 -1.23 -8.06
CA ILE A 5 -17.41 -1.76 -6.84
C ILE A 5 -16.70 -0.67 -5.99
N MET A 6 -16.42 0.48 -6.57
CA MET A 6 -15.63 1.55 -5.95
C MET A 6 -16.24 2.29 -4.73
N PRO A 7 -17.57 2.49 -4.59
CA PRO A 7 -18.11 3.22 -3.43
C PRO A 7 -18.32 2.38 -2.17
N LEU A 8 -18.20 1.05 -2.23
CA LEU A 8 -18.57 0.19 -1.10
C LEU A 8 -17.50 0.08 -0.01
N LEU A 9 -16.23 0.30 -0.36
CA LEU A 9 -15.10 0.19 0.58
C LEU A 9 -14.96 1.41 1.51
N VAL A 10 -15.33 2.60 1.05
CA VAL A 10 -15.28 3.82 1.88
C VAL A 10 -16.38 3.81 2.96
N ALA A 11 -17.52 3.18 2.70
CA ALA A 11 -18.62 3.09 3.67
C ALA A 11 -18.34 2.11 4.83
N GLY A 12 -17.42 1.14 4.64
CA GLY A 12 -17.12 0.12 5.63
C GLY A 12 -16.37 0.62 6.87
N VAL A 13 -15.59 1.70 6.74
CA VAL A 13 -14.81 2.26 7.87
C VAL A 13 -15.67 2.95 8.89
N PHE A 14 -16.81 3.51 8.48
CA PHE A 14 -17.77 4.15 9.41
C PHE A 14 -18.68 3.15 10.12
N ALA A 15 -18.66 1.88 9.71
CA ALA A 15 -19.46 0.80 10.30
C ALA A 15 -18.69 -0.08 11.30
N VAL A 16 -17.52 0.37 11.80
CA VAL A 16 -16.81 -0.34 12.87
C VAL A 16 -17.71 -0.26 14.12
N PRO A 17 -18.25 -1.41 14.61
CA PRO A 17 -18.97 -1.40 15.87
C PRO A 17 -18.01 -0.88 16.92
N SER A 18 -18.47 0.05 17.76
CA SER A 18 -17.71 0.62 18.87
C SER A 18 -17.07 -0.53 19.67
N LEU A 19 -15.80 -0.78 19.43
CA LEU A 19 -15.00 -1.70 20.22
C LEU A 19 -14.82 -1.09 21.60
N GLY A 20 -15.81 -1.35 22.47
CA GLY A 20 -15.80 -0.94 23.87
C GLY A 20 -15.65 0.57 24.06
N ASN A 21 -16.11 1.12 25.17
CA ASN A 21 -16.12 2.54 25.56
C ASN A 21 -14.78 3.32 25.49
N ALA A 22 -13.87 2.98 24.59
CA ALA A 22 -12.64 3.71 24.32
C ALA A 22 -12.96 4.92 23.44
N ALA A 23 -12.63 6.12 23.87
CA ALA A 23 -12.71 7.31 23.04
C ALA A 23 -11.87 7.11 21.79
N THR A 24 -12.53 7.07 20.62
CA THR A 24 -11.83 6.95 19.33
C THR A 24 -11.66 8.34 18.73
N ASN A 25 -10.44 8.68 18.36
CA ASN A 25 -10.11 9.94 17.71
C ASN A 25 -9.99 9.72 16.20
N PRO A 26 -10.82 10.38 15.39
CA PRO A 26 -10.67 10.31 13.93
C PRO A 26 -9.41 11.04 13.50
N TYR A 27 -8.81 10.54 12.42
CA TYR A 27 -7.65 11.17 11.80
C TYR A 27 -7.65 10.99 10.29
N VAL A 28 -6.86 11.81 9.62
CA VAL A 28 -6.48 11.65 8.22
C VAL A 28 -4.97 11.50 8.13
N SER A 29 -4.49 10.78 7.13
CA SER A 29 -3.06 10.66 6.87
C SER A 29 -2.73 10.77 5.38
N ALA A 30 -1.52 11.24 5.11
CA ALA A 30 -0.93 11.23 3.78
C ALA A 30 0.52 10.77 3.91
N SER A 31 0.96 9.89 3.02
CA SER A 31 2.33 9.39 3.00
C SER A 31 2.85 9.25 1.57
N ALA A 32 4.17 9.33 1.44
CA ALA A 32 4.87 9.06 0.20
C ALA A 32 6.11 8.22 0.51
N GLY A 33 6.64 7.54 -0.50
CA GLY A 33 7.79 6.68 -0.31
C GLY A 33 8.37 6.11 -1.59
N PHE A 34 9.32 5.22 -1.38
CA PHE A 34 9.96 4.46 -2.44
C PHE A 34 9.48 3.01 -2.39
N SER A 35 9.20 2.47 -3.57
CA SER A 35 8.77 1.09 -3.78
C SER A 35 9.86 0.33 -4.50
N LEU A 36 10.33 -0.75 -3.88
CA LEU A 36 11.25 -1.72 -4.45
C LEU A 36 10.42 -2.96 -4.78
N LEU A 37 10.20 -3.23 -6.05
CA LEU A 37 9.61 -4.50 -6.47
C LEU A 37 10.64 -5.60 -6.23
N ASN A 38 10.21 -6.69 -5.60
CA ASN A 38 11.05 -7.87 -5.47
C ASN A 38 11.12 -8.57 -6.83
N ASN A 39 12.29 -9.10 -7.18
CA ASN A 39 12.49 -9.82 -8.43
C ASN A 39 11.45 -10.93 -8.57
N SER A 40 10.74 -10.96 -9.70
CA SER A 40 9.76 -11.98 -10.00
C SER A 40 10.43 -13.21 -10.56
N GLU A 41 10.14 -14.38 -9.99
CA GLU A 41 10.45 -15.66 -10.62
C GLU A 41 9.46 -15.87 -11.77
N VAL A 42 9.95 -15.99 -12.97
CA VAL A 42 9.19 -16.41 -14.15
C VAL A 42 9.66 -17.81 -14.53
N ASP A 43 8.76 -18.80 -14.44
CA ASP A 43 9.01 -20.21 -14.81
C ASP A 43 10.26 -20.85 -14.17
N GLY A 44 10.62 -20.48 -12.92
CA GLY A 44 11.71 -21.10 -12.16
C GLY A 44 13.11 -20.59 -12.49
N GLU A 45 13.24 -19.53 -13.29
CA GLU A 45 14.50 -18.81 -13.50
C GLU A 45 14.55 -17.57 -12.60
N ASN A 46 15.50 -17.54 -11.66
CA ASN A 46 15.77 -16.40 -10.81
C ASN A 46 16.38 -15.26 -11.62
N ASP A 47 15.95 -14.01 -11.37
CA ASP A 47 16.47 -12.75 -11.93
C ASP A 47 16.06 -12.42 -13.39
N ALA A 48 14.88 -12.84 -13.83
CA ALA A 48 14.43 -12.59 -15.21
C ALA A 48 14.06 -11.11 -15.50
N ILE A 49 13.76 -10.29 -14.47
CA ILE A 49 13.37 -8.88 -14.64
C ILE A 49 13.99 -8.03 -13.53
N GLU A 50 14.82 -7.05 -13.88
CA GLU A 50 15.28 -6.00 -12.98
C GLU A 50 14.30 -4.85 -12.95
N TYR A 51 13.81 -4.49 -11.76
CA TYR A 51 12.91 -3.37 -11.56
C TYR A 51 13.66 -2.15 -11.03
N LYS A 52 13.35 -0.98 -11.56
CA LYS A 52 13.80 0.29 -10.99
C LYS A 52 13.01 0.62 -9.73
N THR A 53 13.66 1.35 -8.83
CA THR A 53 12.99 1.93 -7.66
C THR A 53 11.82 2.81 -8.12
N GLY A 54 10.62 2.43 -7.71
CA GLY A 54 9.40 3.18 -7.95
C GLY A 54 9.11 4.17 -6.83
N TYR A 55 8.01 4.89 -6.97
CA TYR A 55 7.46 5.74 -5.93
C TYR A 55 6.02 5.34 -5.61
N LEU A 56 5.59 5.72 -4.41
CA LEU A 56 4.22 5.53 -3.97
C LEU A 56 3.72 6.77 -3.22
N ILE A 57 2.40 6.97 -3.28
CA ILE A 57 1.68 8.00 -2.54
C ILE A 57 0.42 7.35 -1.97
N ASN A 58 0.15 7.55 -0.67
CA ASN A 58 -1.05 7.04 -0.03
C ASN A 58 -1.79 8.15 0.68
N GLY A 59 -3.11 8.03 0.70
CA GLY A 59 -4.00 8.83 1.53
C GLY A 59 -4.91 7.92 2.33
N ALA A 60 -5.17 8.26 3.60
CA ALA A 60 -6.04 7.43 4.42
C ALA A 60 -6.88 8.23 5.41
N VAL A 61 -7.96 7.58 5.86
CA VAL A 61 -8.80 8.03 6.97
C VAL A 61 -8.88 6.91 8.00
N GLY A 62 -8.82 7.24 9.28
CA GLY A 62 -8.77 6.24 10.32
C GLY A 62 -9.36 6.68 11.65
N LEU A 63 -9.43 5.72 12.56
CA LEU A 63 -9.82 5.88 13.94
C LEU A 63 -8.68 5.37 14.83
N LYS A 64 -8.29 6.19 15.80
CA LYS A 64 -7.26 5.87 16.78
C LYS A 64 -7.89 5.68 18.16
N GLY A 65 -7.67 4.51 18.76
CA GLY A 65 -7.85 4.25 20.19
C GLY A 65 -6.55 4.46 20.95
N ASP A 66 -6.46 3.91 22.16
CA ASP A 66 -5.27 4.07 23.02
C ASP A 66 -4.00 3.44 22.38
N ASN A 67 -4.06 2.16 22.04
CA ASN A 67 -2.93 1.39 21.52
C ASN A 67 -3.22 0.74 20.17
N ALA A 68 -4.36 1.03 19.55
CA ALA A 68 -4.74 0.44 18.28
C ALA A 68 -5.33 1.50 17.35
N ARG A 69 -5.13 1.31 16.04
CA ARG A 69 -5.70 2.12 14.98
C ARG A 69 -6.30 1.22 13.91
N VAL A 70 -7.38 1.70 13.28
CA VAL A 70 -7.91 1.11 12.05
C VAL A 70 -7.99 2.19 10.98
N GLU A 71 -7.71 1.83 9.74
CA GLU A 71 -7.52 2.78 8.66
C GLU A 71 -8.05 2.22 7.35
N ALA A 72 -8.74 3.06 6.56
CA ALA A 72 -8.96 2.81 5.14
C ALA A 72 -8.01 3.68 4.34
N GLU A 73 -7.24 3.03 3.48
CA GLU A 73 -6.19 3.64 2.69
C GLU A 73 -6.44 3.45 1.20
N ILE A 74 -6.18 4.50 0.43
CA ILE A 74 -6.01 4.45 -1.02
C ILE A 74 -4.55 4.76 -1.34
N GLY A 75 -3.93 3.93 -2.16
CA GLY A 75 -2.54 4.09 -2.59
C GLY A 75 -2.41 4.10 -4.10
N TYR A 76 -1.40 4.80 -4.57
CA TYR A 76 -0.93 4.77 -5.95
C TYR A 76 0.56 4.46 -5.96
N HIS A 77 0.93 3.42 -6.70
CA HIS A 77 2.32 2.98 -6.87
C HIS A 77 2.68 3.06 -8.35
N ARG A 78 3.88 3.52 -8.65
CA ARG A 78 4.43 3.52 -10.00
C ARG A 78 5.87 3.05 -9.99
N ASN A 79 6.13 2.04 -10.82
CA ASN A 79 7.45 1.47 -11.02
C ASN A 79 7.78 1.46 -12.51
N ASP A 80 8.93 2.00 -12.86
CA ASP A 80 9.46 1.91 -14.22
C ASP A 80 10.16 0.56 -14.39
N VAL A 81 9.91 -0.11 -15.51
CA VAL A 81 10.54 -1.37 -15.87
C VAL A 81 11.81 -1.05 -16.66
N ASP A 82 12.98 -1.54 -16.19
CA ASP A 82 14.21 -1.46 -16.98
C ASP A 82 14.13 -2.45 -18.14
N THR A 83 14.81 -2.13 -19.23
CA THR A 83 14.74 -2.86 -20.50
C THR A 83 15.02 -4.35 -20.29
N SER A 84 13.97 -5.17 -20.29
CA SER A 84 14.12 -6.61 -20.36
C SER A 84 14.19 -7.08 -21.83
N VAL A 85 14.80 -8.21 -22.07
CA VAL A 85 14.96 -8.84 -23.39
C VAL A 85 13.61 -9.07 -24.13
N PHE A 86 12.49 -8.96 -23.41
CA PHE A 86 11.14 -9.23 -23.92
C PHE A 86 10.29 -7.96 -24.20
N ILE A 87 10.71 -6.78 -23.76
CA ILE A 87 9.89 -5.55 -23.82
C ILE A 87 10.65 -4.48 -24.60
N GLY A 88 10.92 -4.52 -25.79
CA GLY A 88 11.52 -3.52 -26.69
C GLY A 88 11.97 -2.16 -26.08
N PRO A 89 12.65 -1.31 -26.81
CA PRO A 89 13.36 -0.12 -26.28
C PRO A 89 12.46 1.07 -25.82
N ASN A 90 11.15 0.88 -25.72
CA ASN A 90 10.22 1.93 -25.31
C ASN A 90 9.75 1.65 -23.89
N GLY A 91 10.29 2.40 -22.92
CA GLY A 91 10.04 2.25 -21.48
C GLY A 91 8.61 1.89 -21.11
N ALA A 92 8.44 0.72 -20.50
CA ALA A 92 7.18 0.29 -19.90
C ALA A 92 7.13 0.74 -18.44
N HIS A 93 5.93 1.01 -17.93
CA HIS A 93 5.71 1.29 -16.52
C HIS A 93 4.51 0.50 -16.01
N ILE A 94 4.57 0.17 -14.73
CA ILE A 94 3.50 -0.48 -14.00
C ILE A 94 2.88 0.55 -13.07
N ASP A 95 1.60 0.81 -13.26
CA ASP A 95 0.78 1.62 -12.38
C ASP A 95 -0.12 0.69 -11.56
N MET A 96 -0.16 0.88 -10.23
CA MET A 96 -1.00 0.08 -9.37
C MET A 96 -1.75 0.97 -8.38
N TRP A 97 -3.07 0.84 -8.36
CA TRP A 97 -3.93 1.42 -7.34
C TRP A 97 -4.23 0.38 -6.27
N THR A 98 -4.15 0.78 -5.01
CA THR A 98 -4.46 -0.08 -3.87
C THR A 98 -5.58 0.51 -3.02
N PHE A 99 -6.45 -0.36 -2.51
CA PHE A 99 -7.54 -0.04 -1.60
C PHE A 99 -7.43 -1.00 -0.41
N MET A 100 -6.94 -0.50 0.73
CA MET A 100 -6.56 -1.33 1.86
C MET A 100 -7.34 -0.97 3.12
N ALA A 101 -7.69 -2.00 3.90
CA ALA A 101 -8.11 -1.86 5.29
C ALA A 101 -6.95 -2.30 6.19
N ASN A 102 -6.46 -1.40 7.02
CA ASN A 102 -5.27 -1.59 7.84
C ASN A 102 -5.61 -1.57 9.33
N GLY A 103 -4.97 -2.45 10.09
CA GLY A 103 -4.93 -2.44 11.54
C GLY A 103 -3.52 -2.18 12.03
N TYR A 104 -3.39 -1.37 13.08
CA TYR A 104 -2.11 -1.02 13.70
C TYR A 104 -2.16 -1.29 15.19
N LEU A 105 -1.02 -1.69 15.75
CA LEU A 105 -0.78 -1.73 17.17
C LEU A 105 0.37 -0.76 17.49
N ASP A 106 0.06 0.30 18.24
CA ASP A 106 1.00 1.33 18.66
C ASP A 106 1.53 1.01 20.07
N TYR A 107 2.84 1.02 20.24
CA TYR A 107 3.47 0.91 21.54
C TYR A 107 3.82 2.30 22.08
N ASN A 108 2.95 2.84 22.93
CA ASN A 108 3.14 4.15 23.53
C ASN A 108 4.15 4.06 24.67
N MET A 109 5.33 4.66 24.50
CA MET A 109 6.37 4.72 25.52
C MET A 109 6.16 5.92 26.44
N ASN A 110 6.17 5.70 27.76
CA ASN A 110 6.10 6.78 28.73
C ASN A 110 7.28 7.75 28.55
N ASN A 111 7.00 9.03 28.53
CA ASN A 111 7.99 10.12 28.37
C ASN A 111 8.72 10.16 27.01
N SER A 112 8.16 9.57 25.96
CA SER A 112 8.71 9.63 24.59
C SER A 112 7.70 10.21 23.62
N SER A 113 8.17 11.05 22.70
CA SER A 113 7.38 11.49 21.54
C SER A 113 7.32 10.43 20.44
N ALA A 114 8.12 9.36 20.55
CA ALA A 114 8.17 8.27 19.58
C ALA A 114 7.30 7.09 20.04
N SER A 115 6.49 6.57 19.14
CA SER A 115 5.63 5.40 19.34
C SER A 115 5.88 4.41 18.21
N PRO A 116 6.68 3.35 18.46
CA PRO A 116 6.80 2.25 17.51
C PRO A 116 5.45 1.59 17.24
N TYR A 117 5.26 1.10 16.03
CA TYR A 117 4.06 0.37 15.66
C TYR A 117 4.35 -0.81 14.74
N VAL A 118 3.44 -1.76 14.75
CA VAL A 118 3.32 -2.80 13.73
C VAL A 118 1.96 -2.69 13.07
N MET A 119 1.87 -3.14 11.83
CA MET A 119 0.62 -3.09 11.08
C MET A 119 0.43 -4.32 10.22
N ALA A 120 -0.83 -4.63 9.96
CA ALA A 120 -1.26 -5.58 8.95
C ALA A 120 -2.49 -5.04 8.23
N GLY A 121 -2.64 -5.37 6.96
CA GLY A 121 -3.78 -4.93 6.16
C GLY A 121 -4.13 -5.91 5.07
N ILE A 122 -5.39 -5.83 4.63
CA ILE A 122 -5.92 -6.59 3.51
C ILE A 122 -6.72 -5.67 2.60
N GLY A 123 -6.82 -6.01 1.32
CA GLY A 123 -7.55 -5.18 0.37
C GLY A 123 -7.50 -5.68 -1.05
N LEU A 124 -7.53 -4.74 -1.98
CA LEU A 124 -7.49 -4.98 -3.42
C LEU A 124 -6.39 -4.13 -4.05
N ALA A 125 -5.72 -4.70 -5.04
CA ALA A 125 -4.77 -4.03 -5.91
C ALA A 125 -5.27 -4.11 -7.36
N ASP A 126 -5.34 -2.99 -8.05
CA ASP A 126 -5.63 -2.89 -9.48
C ASP A 126 -4.35 -2.47 -10.19
N ALA A 127 -3.73 -3.41 -10.89
CA ALA A 127 -2.48 -3.18 -11.61
C ALA A 127 -2.75 -3.02 -13.10
N SER A 128 -2.09 -2.06 -13.73
CA SER A 128 -2.12 -1.82 -15.17
C SER A 128 -0.71 -1.67 -15.72
N ILE A 129 -0.44 -2.34 -16.83
CA ILE A 129 0.82 -2.23 -17.57
C ILE A 129 0.58 -1.33 -18.78
N SER A 130 1.41 -0.29 -18.93
CA SER A 130 1.36 0.63 -20.04
C SER A 130 2.74 0.82 -20.67
N GLY A 131 2.81 0.94 -22.01
CA GLY A 131 4.06 1.09 -22.76
C GLY A 131 4.55 -0.19 -23.42
N GLY A 132 5.51 -0.08 -24.33
CA GLY A 132 6.00 -1.21 -25.13
C GLY A 132 5.07 -1.58 -26.30
N ASN A 133 5.28 -2.73 -26.92
CA ASN A 133 4.52 -3.24 -28.07
C ASN A 133 3.14 -3.83 -27.69
N TRP A 134 2.67 -3.62 -26.45
CA TRP A 134 1.38 -4.11 -25.98
C TRP A 134 0.28 -3.10 -26.36
N GLY A 135 -0.41 -3.36 -27.43
CA GLY A 135 -1.44 -2.49 -28.01
C GLY A 135 -2.74 -2.34 -27.19
N SER A 136 -2.81 -2.79 -25.96
CA SER A 136 -3.95 -2.65 -25.05
C SER A 136 -3.49 -2.71 -23.61
N SER A 137 -3.84 -1.73 -22.78
CA SER A 137 -3.66 -1.81 -21.33
C SER A 137 -4.51 -2.96 -20.78
N SER A 138 -3.87 -3.99 -20.23
CA SER A 138 -4.53 -5.05 -19.47
C SER A 138 -4.54 -4.63 -18.01
N SER A 139 -5.70 -4.60 -17.38
CA SER A 139 -5.83 -4.34 -15.94
C SER A 139 -6.39 -5.58 -15.25
N SER A 140 -5.80 -5.96 -14.12
CA SER A 140 -6.28 -7.02 -13.25
C SER A 140 -6.46 -6.48 -11.84
N THR A 141 -7.57 -6.87 -11.20
CA THR A 141 -7.85 -6.50 -9.81
C THR A 141 -7.71 -7.76 -8.96
N GLU A 142 -6.75 -7.75 -8.06
CA GLU A 142 -6.36 -8.89 -7.25
C GLU A 142 -6.52 -8.59 -5.76
N PHE A 143 -6.75 -9.63 -4.96
CA PHE A 143 -6.65 -9.54 -3.52
C PHE A 143 -5.21 -9.18 -3.13
N ALA A 144 -5.05 -8.28 -2.16
CA ALA A 144 -3.74 -7.88 -1.65
C ALA A 144 -3.72 -7.90 -0.13
N TRP A 145 -2.53 -8.22 0.41
CA TRP A 145 -2.26 -8.08 1.83
C TRP A 145 -0.96 -7.30 2.04
N GLN A 146 -0.83 -6.69 3.20
CA GLN A 146 0.38 -5.99 3.58
C GLN A 146 0.67 -6.15 5.06
N VAL A 147 1.96 -6.11 5.39
CA VAL A 147 2.45 -6.05 6.77
C VAL A 147 3.56 -5.01 6.86
N GLY A 148 3.74 -4.44 8.04
CA GLY A 148 4.78 -3.45 8.19
C GLY A 148 5.06 -3.10 9.64
N ALA A 149 6.10 -2.29 9.81
CA ALA A 149 6.48 -1.73 11.09
C ALA A 149 7.05 -0.32 10.90
N GLY A 150 6.97 0.49 11.92
CA GLY A 150 7.49 1.85 11.84
C GLY A 150 7.48 2.56 13.17
N VAL A 151 7.67 3.86 13.11
CA VAL A 151 7.64 4.74 14.28
C VAL A 151 6.85 6.00 13.94
N GLY A 152 5.89 6.35 14.81
CA GLY A 152 5.21 7.64 14.82
C GLY A 152 5.90 8.59 15.78
N ILE A 153 6.26 9.77 15.32
CA ILE A 153 6.90 10.83 16.11
C ILE A 153 5.88 11.96 16.28
N LYS A 154 5.44 12.19 17.50
CA LYS A 154 4.51 13.28 17.84
C LYS A 154 5.19 14.62 17.61
N ALA A 155 4.79 15.35 16.58
CA ALA A 155 5.30 16.69 16.25
C ALA A 155 4.48 17.79 16.95
N SER A 156 3.17 17.56 17.18
CA SER A 156 2.30 18.43 17.98
C SER A 156 1.17 17.60 18.60
N ASP A 157 0.25 18.24 19.33
CA ASP A 157 -0.90 17.53 19.92
C ASP A 157 -1.81 16.88 18.88
N LYS A 158 -1.84 17.43 17.67
CA LYS A 158 -2.70 16.94 16.57
C LYS A 158 -1.91 16.31 15.41
N THR A 159 -0.58 16.44 15.40
CA THR A 159 0.23 16.04 14.24
C THR A 159 1.27 15.01 14.63
N THR A 160 1.33 13.91 13.93
CA THR A 160 2.35 12.88 14.05
C THR A 160 3.03 12.67 12.69
N VAL A 161 4.34 12.56 12.69
CA VAL A 161 5.14 12.14 11.53
C VAL A 161 5.38 10.64 11.65
N ASP A 162 5.02 9.88 10.64
CA ASP A 162 5.20 8.42 10.59
C ASP A 162 6.33 8.09 9.61
N ILE A 163 7.24 7.21 10.01
CA ILE A 163 8.28 6.62 9.16
C ILE A 163 8.20 5.12 9.33
N GLY A 164 8.15 4.37 8.22
CA GLY A 164 7.96 2.93 8.30
C GLY A 164 8.40 2.18 7.07
N TYR A 165 8.44 0.87 7.25
CA TYR A 165 8.62 -0.12 6.20
C TYR A 165 7.33 -0.92 6.06
N ARG A 166 6.93 -1.19 4.81
CA ARG A 166 5.78 -2.04 4.47
C ARG A 166 6.16 -3.03 3.38
N TYR A 167 5.76 -4.26 3.57
CA TYR A 167 5.75 -5.29 2.54
C TYR A 167 4.31 -5.44 2.05
N LEU A 168 4.10 -5.22 0.75
CA LEU A 168 2.81 -5.38 0.07
C LEU A 168 2.93 -6.55 -0.90
N SER A 169 1.99 -7.48 -0.85
CA SER A 169 1.90 -8.62 -1.76
C SER A 169 0.48 -8.74 -2.28
N PRO A 170 0.22 -8.35 -3.53
CA PRO A 170 -0.95 -8.80 -4.27
C PRO A 170 -0.91 -10.32 -4.44
N SER A 171 -2.06 -10.97 -4.52
CA SER A 171 -2.14 -12.35 -5.00
C SER A 171 -1.66 -12.39 -6.46
N ASP A 172 -1.18 -13.55 -6.90
CA ASP A 172 -0.64 -13.72 -8.24
C ASP A 172 -1.64 -13.22 -9.29
N ALA A 173 -1.19 -12.25 -10.09
CA ALA A 173 -1.99 -11.71 -11.17
C ALA A 173 -1.80 -12.58 -12.42
N ASP A 174 -2.90 -13.09 -12.97
CA ASP A 174 -2.89 -13.87 -14.22
C ASP A 174 -2.94 -12.90 -15.42
N PHE A 175 -1.80 -12.74 -16.08
CA PHE A 175 -1.71 -12.07 -17.38
C PHE A 175 -1.49 -13.11 -18.49
N ASP A 176 -2.50 -13.38 -19.31
CA ASP A 176 -2.44 -14.31 -20.45
C ASP A 176 -1.91 -15.72 -20.10
N GLY A 177 -2.32 -16.28 -18.92
CA GLY A 177 -1.93 -17.62 -18.46
C GLY A 177 -0.54 -17.69 -17.85
N ARG A 178 0.04 -16.56 -17.45
CA ARG A 178 1.28 -16.45 -16.67
C ARG A 178 1.01 -15.77 -15.34
N SER A 179 1.30 -16.46 -14.25
CA SER A 179 1.23 -15.90 -12.89
C SER A 179 2.45 -15.02 -12.64
N VAL A 180 2.24 -13.73 -12.37
CA VAL A 180 3.29 -12.77 -12.02
C VAL A 180 3.06 -12.30 -10.59
N SER A 181 4.03 -12.53 -9.70
CA SER A 181 4.02 -12.02 -8.34
C SER A 181 4.56 -10.58 -8.33
N LEU A 182 3.75 -9.62 -7.85
CA LEU A 182 4.09 -8.19 -7.76
C LEU A 182 4.34 -7.76 -6.32
N ALA A 183 5.04 -8.56 -5.53
CA ALA A 183 5.37 -8.20 -4.16
C ALA A 183 6.36 -7.02 -4.12
N SER A 184 6.12 -6.06 -3.23
CA SER A 184 6.95 -4.87 -3.09
C SER A 184 7.34 -4.58 -1.65
N SER A 185 8.58 -4.09 -1.50
CA SER A 185 9.16 -3.59 -0.26
C SER A 185 9.15 -2.06 -0.30
N ASN A 186 8.49 -1.42 0.66
CA ASN A 186 8.21 0.01 0.60
C ASN A 186 8.78 0.71 1.85
N ILE A 187 9.56 1.77 1.63
CA ILE A 187 9.97 2.71 2.69
C ILE A 187 9.12 3.95 2.55
N ILE A 188 8.40 4.30 3.60
CA ILE A 188 7.41 5.38 3.59
C ILE A 188 7.67 6.40 4.68
N ALA A 189 7.36 7.65 4.38
CA ALA A 189 7.24 8.74 5.35
C ALA A 189 5.91 9.45 5.15
N GLY A 190 5.26 9.85 6.24
CA GLY A 190 3.93 10.45 6.18
C GLY A 190 3.62 11.38 7.33
N ILE A 191 2.49 12.03 7.22
CA ILE A 191 1.92 12.89 8.24
C ILE A 191 0.51 12.42 8.54
N ARG A 192 0.19 12.34 9.83
CA ARG A 192 -1.13 12.02 10.35
C ARG A 192 -1.63 13.20 11.18
N TYR A 193 -2.86 13.63 10.89
CA TYR A 193 -3.54 14.73 11.60
C TYR A 193 -4.79 14.20 12.30
N SER A 194 -4.82 14.36 13.63
CA SER A 194 -5.95 13.98 14.50
C SER A 194 -6.83 15.19 14.80
N PHE A 195 -8.13 14.99 14.78
CA PHE A 195 -9.12 16.05 14.98
C PHE A 195 -9.40 16.34 16.45
#